data_8bc1b07078cbcf9113efdb82cd37191a
#
_entry.id   8bc1b07078cbcf9113efdb82cd37191a
#
_cell.length_a   1.000
_cell.length_b   1.000
_cell.length_c   1.000
_cell.angle_alpha   90.00
_cell.angle_beta   90.00
_cell.angle_gamma   90.00
#
_symmetry.space_group_name_H-M   'P 1'
#
loop_
_entity.id
_entity.type
_entity.pdbx_description
1 polymer ?
#
loop_
_entity_poly.entity_id
_entity_poly.type
_entity_poly.pdbx_seq_one_letter_code
_entity_poly.pdbx_strand_id
1 'polypeptide(L)'
;MKALKSLLVGAAACAAVVVAPAVVSLPRRDSQPDSANTDATANLKTMTLHGDNVAYRDEGTGEVLLLVHGMGGSSNSWSGVIPLLATKYRVIAPDLLGHGESDKPRGDYSVGAFAVLLRDLLDTLEISRVTVIGHSLGGGIAMQFAYQHRQYCERIVLISSGGFGDHVGRVLRLLSLPGSELVLPVIASRPVILAGNALRALMGSSDRFKARPSLSNRDNRQAFLRTLRSVVDFRGQAVSALNRLSFHGILPALIISGDQDQVIPVEHAHAAHRTLPNSRLHIMSGVNHHPPTERPETVARLIDDFVATTAEHTPCAA
;
A
#
# COMPACT_ATOMS: atom_id res chain seq x y z
N MET A 1 -12.33 6.84 -39.63
CA MET A 1 -12.96 6.20 -38.46
C MET A 1 -12.59 4.73 -38.24
N LYS A 2 -12.52 3.87 -39.28
CA LYS A 2 -12.14 2.45 -39.14
C LYS A 2 -10.66 2.26 -38.71
N ALA A 3 -9.74 3.06 -39.25
CA ALA A 3 -8.30 3.00 -38.88
C ALA A 3 -8.02 3.41 -37.44
N LEU A 4 -8.76 4.41 -36.90
CA LEU A 4 -8.62 4.87 -35.54
C LEU A 4 -9.13 3.82 -34.52
N LYS A 5 -10.21 3.09 -34.87
CA LYS A 5 -10.72 1.97 -34.08
C LYS A 5 -9.74 0.78 -34.03
N SER A 6 -9.08 0.46 -35.18
CA SER A 6 -8.06 -0.59 -35.23
C SER A 6 -6.80 -0.24 -34.40
N LEU A 7 -6.38 1.03 -34.42
CA LEU A 7 -5.24 1.48 -33.59
C LEU A 7 -5.57 1.43 -32.09
N LEU A 8 -6.79 1.81 -31.71
CA LEU A 8 -7.25 1.75 -30.32
C LEU A 8 -7.39 0.30 -29.80
N VAL A 9 -7.84 -0.62 -30.65
CA VAL A 9 -7.93 -2.05 -30.30
C VAL A 9 -6.54 -2.68 -30.20
N GLY A 10 -5.62 -2.33 -31.10
CA GLY A 10 -4.22 -2.80 -31.03
C GLY A 10 -3.47 -2.25 -29.81
N ALA A 11 -3.64 -0.97 -29.49
CA ALA A 11 -3.06 -0.35 -28.31
C ALA A 11 -3.65 -0.93 -27.00
N ALA A 12 -4.96 -1.23 -26.98
CA ALA A 12 -5.60 -1.86 -25.82
C ALA A 12 -5.10 -3.31 -25.60
N ALA A 13 -4.87 -4.06 -26.65
CA ALA A 13 -4.32 -5.44 -26.55
C ALA A 13 -2.86 -5.44 -26.07
N CYS A 14 -2.02 -4.55 -26.59
CA CYS A 14 -0.64 -4.37 -26.11
C CYS A 14 -0.59 -3.83 -24.67
N ALA A 15 -1.47 -2.90 -24.31
CA ALA A 15 -1.57 -2.35 -22.97
C ALA A 15 -2.05 -3.41 -21.96
N ALA A 16 -2.98 -4.29 -22.32
CA ALA A 16 -3.46 -5.36 -21.45
C ALA A 16 -2.35 -6.36 -21.08
N VAL A 17 -1.41 -6.62 -21.98
CA VAL A 17 -0.25 -7.49 -21.72
C VAL A 17 0.79 -6.81 -20.83
N VAL A 18 0.95 -5.48 -20.94
CA VAL A 18 1.99 -4.72 -20.24
C VAL A 18 1.50 -4.14 -18.90
N VAL A 19 0.20 -3.78 -18.81
CA VAL A 19 -0.37 -3.09 -17.64
C VAL A 19 -0.83 -4.05 -16.54
N ALA A 20 -1.14 -5.28 -16.90
CA ALA A 20 -1.69 -6.25 -15.94
C ALA A 20 -0.75 -6.63 -14.77
N PRO A 21 0.60 -6.62 -14.87
CA PRO A 21 1.47 -6.96 -13.73
C PRO A 21 1.52 -5.90 -12.62
N ALA A 22 1.35 -4.61 -12.97
CA ALA A 22 1.71 -3.54 -12.05
C ALA A 22 0.54 -2.97 -11.23
N VAL A 23 -0.70 -3.26 -11.61
CA VAL A 23 -1.83 -2.52 -11.07
C VAL A 23 -2.51 -3.21 -9.90
N VAL A 24 -2.41 -4.51 -9.72
CA VAL A 24 -3.13 -5.11 -8.58
C VAL A 24 -2.74 -6.55 -8.26
N SER A 25 -2.25 -6.76 -7.08
CA SER A 25 -2.07 -8.08 -6.47
C SER A 25 -2.95 -8.23 -5.26
N LEU A 26 -3.86 -9.19 -5.31
CA LEU A 26 -4.52 -9.69 -4.12
C LEU A 26 -4.86 -11.19 -4.27
N PRO A 27 -4.86 -11.92 -3.14
CA PRO A 27 -4.99 -13.37 -3.16
C PRO A 27 -6.33 -13.83 -3.72
N ARG A 28 -6.27 -14.99 -4.37
CA ARG A 28 -7.39 -15.69 -4.96
C ARG A 28 -8.26 -16.28 -3.86
N ARG A 29 -9.56 -16.12 -3.99
CA ARG A 29 -10.52 -17.06 -3.43
C ARG A 29 -10.77 -18.15 -4.48
N ASP A 30 -10.47 -19.40 -4.14
CA ASP A 30 -10.98 -20.54 -4.89
C ASP A 30 -12.51 -20.51 -4.83
N SER A 31 -13.11 -20.85 -5.97
CA SER A 31 -14.54 -20.90 -6.15
C SER A 31 -15.18 -21.97 -5.25
N GLN A 32 -15.50 -21.57 -4.02
CA GLN A 32 -16.55 -22.19 -3.22
C GLN A 32 -17.71 -21.19 -3.13
N PRO A 33 -18.96 -21.67 -3.10
CA PRO A 33 -20.12 -20.78 -3.19
C PRO A 33 -20.22 -19.89 -1.94
N ASP A 34 -20.47 -18.64 -2.18
CA ASP A 34 -20.99 -17.49 -1.39
C ASP A 34 -20.97 -17.46 0.15
N SER A 35 -20.43 -18.42 0.88
CA SER A 35 -20.33 -18.36 2.35
C SER A 35 -19.10 -17.60 2.87
N ALA A 36 -18.14 -17.24 2.02
CA ALA A 36 -16.85 -16.65 2.40
C ALA A 36 -16.75 -15.13 2.19
N ASN A 37 -17.83 -14.45 1.75
CA ASN A 37 -17.86 -12.99 1.61
C ASN A 37 -18.20 -12.28 2.92
N THR A 38 -18.69 -13.01 3.92
CA THR A 38 -19.02 -12.48 5.25
C THR A 38 -17.79 -12.26 6.14
N ASP A 39 -16.69 -13.02 5.98
CA ASP A 39 -15.51 -12.90 6.85
C ASP A 39 -14.61 -11.68 6.51
N ALA A 40 -14.55 -11.23 5.27
CA ALA A 40 -13.66 -10.14 4.86
C ALA A 40 -14.09 -8.76 5.41
N THR A 41 -15.38 -8.60 5.76
CA THR A 41 -15.96 -7.38 6.34
C THR A 41 -16.38 -7.54 7.80
N ALA A 42 -16.26 -8.75 8.37
CA ALA A 42 -16.83 -9.11 9.68
C ALA A 42 -16.31 -8.23 10.84
N ASN A 43 -15.11 -7.65 10.74
CA ASN A 43 -14.50 -6.81 11.78
C ASN A 43 -14.21 -5.38 11.30
N LEU A 44 -14.88 -4.92 10.22
CA LEU A 44 -14.66 -3.57 9.71
C LEU A 44 -15.54 -2.57 10.47
N LYS A 45 -14.92 -1.61 11.12
CA LYS A 45 -15.56 -0.47 11.78
C LYS A 45 -15.56 0.72 10.83
N THR A 46 -16.43 1.69 11.09
CA THR A 46 -16.49 2.94 10.34
C THR A 46 -16.52 4.12 11.32
N MET A 47 -15.77 5.16 10.98
CA MET A 47 -15.72 6.42 11.72
C MET A 47 -15.85 7.58 10.77
N THR A 48 -16.64 8.59 11.12
CA THR A 48 -16.74 9.81 10.32
C THR A 48 -15.68 10.81 10.75
N LEU A 49 -14.77 11.16 9.85
CA LEU A 49 -13.73 12.17 10.05
C LEU A 49 -13.93 13.29 9.01
N HIS A 50 -14.08 14.52 9.44
CA HIS A 50 -14.26 15.70 8.57
C HIS A 50 -15.42 15.58 7.57
N GLY A 51 -16.44 14.78 7.89
CA GLY A 51 -17.63 14.56 7.05
C GLY A 51 -17.50 13.35 6.10
N ASP A 52 -16.36 12.70 6.02
CA ASP A 52 -16.13 11.48 5.23
C ASP A 52 -16.04 10.25 6.14
N ASN A 53 -16.58 9.12 5.68
CA ASN A 53 -16.51 7.85 6.38
C ASN A 53 -15.19 7.14 6.10
N VAL A 54 -14.46 6.82 7.15
CA VAL A 54 -13.22 6.04 7.13
C VAL A 54 -13.50 4.67 7.71
N ALA A 55 -13.35 3.64 6.89
CA ALA A 55 -13.43 2.26 7.32
C ALA A 55 -12.08 1.81 7.89
N TYR A 56 -12.08 1.01 8.95
CA TYR A 56 -10.85 0.51 9.56
C TYR A 56 -11.09 -0.79 10.32
N ARG A 57 -10.02 -1.58 10.47
CA ARG A 57 -9.99 -2.72 11.40
C ARG A 57 -9.35 -2.28 12.70
N ASP A 58 -9.82 -2.84 13.81
CA ASP A 58 -9.31 -2.62 15.16
C ASP A 58 -9.41 -3.95 15.91
N GLU A 59 -8.29 -4.65 16.01
CA GLU A 59 -8.22 -6.02 16.51
C GLU A 59 -7.10 -6.16 17.52
N GLY A 60 -7.32 -7.00 18.56
CA GLY A 60 -6.35 -7.24 19.62
C GLY A 60 -6.31 -6.14 20.68
N THR A 61 -5.32 -6.21 21.57
CA THR A 61 -5.10 -5.29 22.70
C THR A 61 -3.60 -5.10 22.95
N GLY A 62 -3.22 -4.05 23.66
CA GLY A 62 -1.83 -3.78 24.03
C GLY A 62 -1.22 -2.62 23.23
N GLU A 63 0.09 -2.69 22.99
CA GLU A 63 0.81 -1.68 22.20
C GLU A 63 0.21 -1.57 20.78
N VAL A 64 0.09 -0.34 20.25
CA VAL A 64 -0.66 -0.09 19.03
C VAL A 64 0.23 -0.17 17.78
N LEU A 65 -0.19 -0.99 16.83
CA LEU A 65 0.39 -1.08 15.49
C LEU A 65 -0.58 -0.45 14.48
N LEU A 66 -0.16 0.60 13.78
CA LEU A 66 -0.91 1.25 12.72
C LEU A 66 -0.45 0.74 11.35
N LEU A 67 -1.28 -0.03 10.67
CA LEU A 67 -0.96 -0.67 9.39
C LEU A 67 -1.54 0.11 8.22
N VAL A 68 -0.68 0.71 7.39
CA VAL A 68 -1.06 1.56 6.26
C VAL A 68 -0.82 0.83 4.94
N HIS A 69 -1.89 0.56 4.20
CA HIS A 69 -1.84 -0.19 2.94
C HIS A 69 -1.26 0.62 1.77
N GLY A 70 -0.88 -0.08 0.70
CA GLY A 70 -0.38 0.51 -0.55
C GLY A 70 -1.50 1.04 -1.47
N MET A 71 -1.09 1.68 -2.57
CA MET A 71 -1.98 2.24 -3.58
C MET A 71 -2.92 1.18 -4.15
N GLY A 72 -4.22 1.50 -4.23
CA GLY A 72 -5.25 0.57 -4.71
C GLY A 72 -5.52 -0.62 -3.77
N GLY A 73 -4.89 -0.64 -2.59
CA GLY A 73 -5.12 -1.63 -1.54
C GLY A 73 -6.26 -1.26 -0.59
N SER A 74 -6.30 -1.95 0.54
CA SER A 74 -7.19 -1.71 1.67
C SER A 74 -6.64 -2.44 2.90
N SER A 75 -7.29 -2.36 4.04
CA SER A 75 -7.00 -3.15 5.24
C SER A 75 -6.94 -4.66 4.96
N ASN A 76 -7.64 -5.13 3.93
CA ASN A 76 -7.58 -6.53 3.48
C ASN A 76 -6.18 -6.96 2.97
N SER A 77 -5.30 -6.03 2.62
CA SER A 77 -3.90 -6.35 2.27
C SER A 77 -3.14 -6.96 3.46
N TRP A 78 -3.65 -6.76 4.65
CA TRP A 78 -3.09 -7.21 5.92
C TRP A 78 -3.81 -8.43 6.52
N SER A 79 -4.79 -9.02 5.82
CA SER A 79 -5.64 -10.10 6.34
C SER A 79 -4.86 -11.32 6.84
N GLY A 80 -3.70 -11.62 6.26
CA GLY A 80 -2.83 -12.69 6.74
C GLY A 80 -1.92 -12.28 7.92
N VAL A 81 -1.68 -10.98 8.11
CA VAL A 81 -0.76 -10.45 9.14
C VAL A 81 -1.51 -10.06 10.41
N ILE A 82 -2.69 -9.44 10.27
CA ILE A 82 -3.49 -8.95 11.41
C ILE A 82 -3.75 -10.02 12.46
N PRO A 83 -4.27 -11.24 12.12
CA PRO A 83 -4.56 -12.25 13.14
C PRO A 83 -3.33 -12.70 13.93
N LEU A 84 -2.15 -12.66 13.29
CA LEU A 84 -0.89 -13.05 13.94
C LEU A 84 -0.42 -11.98 14.93
N LEU A 85 -0.51 -10.71 14.56
CA LEU A 85 -0.09 -9.60 15.40
C LEU A 85 -1.11 -9.29 16.51
N ALA A 86 -2.40 -9.43 16.22
CA ALA A 86 -3.49 -9.14 17.17
C ALA A 86 -3.50 -10.07 18.41
N THR A 87 -2.71 -11.13 18.40
CA THR A 87 -2.49 -11.97 19.59
C THR A 87 -1.69 -11.27 20.70
N LYS A 88 -0.93 -10.21 20.35
CA LYS A 88 -0.02 -9.49 21.27
C LYS A 88 -0.22 -7.99 21.26
N TYR A 89 -0.74 -7.43 20.16
CA TYR A 89 -0.82 -6.00 19.89
C TYR A 89 -2.25 -5.58 19.59
N ARG A 90 -2.56 -4.30 19.80
CA ARG A 90 -3.75 -3.69 19.21
C ARG A 90 -3.40 -3.23 17.79
N VAL A 91 -4.06 -3.79 16.79
CA VAL A 91 -3.80 -3.52 15.39
C VAL A 91 -4.89 -2.63 14.81
N ILE A 92 -4.52 -1.44 14.37
CA ILE A 92 -5.38 -0.49 13.65
C ILE A 92 -4.96 -0.50 12.18
N ALA A 93 -5.90 -0.84 11.27
CA ALA A 93 -5.64 -0.89 9.85
C ALA A 93 -6.74 -0.15 9.08
N PRO A 94 -6.58 1.16 8.80
CA PRO A 94 -7.56 1.92 8.05
C PRO A 94 -7.53 1.59 6.55
N ASP A 95 -8.68 1.73 5.92
CA ASP A 95 -8.80 1.95 4.50
C ASP A 95 -8.62 3.47 4.27
N LEU A 96 -7.58 3.87 3.56
CA LEU A 96 -7.35 5.29 3.27
C LEU A 96 -8.52 5.85 2.43
N LEU A 97 -8.84 7.14 2.58
CA LEU A 97 -9.84 7.78 1.70
C LEU A 97 -9.50 7.52 0.24
N GLY A 98 -10.53 7.23 -0.56
CA GLY A 98 -10.34 6.81 -1.94
C GLY A 98 -10.09 5.32 -2.15
N HIS A 99 -9.94 4.54 -1.08
CA HIS A 99 -9.59 3.12 -1.12
C HIS A 99 -10.57 2.29 -0.29
N GLY A 100 -10.59 0.98 -0.55
CA GLY A 100 -11.39 0.01 0.21
C GLY A 100 -12.85 0.43 0.36
N GLU A 101 -13.34 0.32 1.60
CA GLU A 101 -14.71 0.68 1.99
C GLU A 101 -14.83 2.13 2.52
N SER A 102 -13.72 2.88 2.60
CA SER A 102 -13.76 4.31 2.90
C SER A 102 -14.35 5.13 1.77
N ASP A 103 -14.86 6.32 2.11
CA ASP A 103 -15.41 7.27 1.15
C ASP A 103 -14.35 7.73 0.13
N LYS A 104 -14.83 8.25 -1.00
CA LYS A 104 -14.00 8.67 -2.14
C LYS A 104 -14.28 10.13 -2.53
N PRO A 105 -14.08 11.06 -1.57
CA PRO A 105 -14.39 12.47 -1.78
C PRO A 105 -13.54 13.08 -2.91
N ARG A 106 -14.00 14.23 -3.38
CA ARG A 106 -13.14 15.12 -4.17
C ARG A 106 -12.26 15.91 -3.21
N GLY A 107 -10.98 15.56 -3.13
CA GLY A 107 -10.08 16.18 -2.15
C GLY A 107 -8.61 15.96 -2.47
N ASP A 108 -7.77 16.27 -1.50
CA ASP A 108 -6.33 16.06 -1.54
C ASP A 108 -6.00 14.60 -1.18
N TYR A 109 -5.27 13.94 -2.06
CA TYR A 109 -4.79 12.56 -1.92
C TYR A 109 -3.26 12.50 -1.79
N SER A 110 -2.65 13.58 -1.31
CA SER A 110 -1.20 13.61 -1.04
C SER A 110 -0.84 12.80 0.21
N VAL A 111 0.44 12.40 0.29
CA VAL A 111 0.95 11.70 1.48
C VAL A 111 0.79 12.54 2.76
N GLY A 112 0.82 13.88 2.62
CA GLY A 112 0.59 14.80 3.73
C GLY A 112 -0.85 14.79 4.23
N ALA A 113 -1.82 14.80 3.31
CA ALA A 113 -3.25 14.71 3.66
C ALA A 113 -3.57 13.36 4.32
N PHE A 114 -3.00 12.26 3.82
CA PHE A 114 -3.16 10.96 4.46
C PHE A 114 -2.51 10.90 5.85
N ALA A 115 -1.35 11.53 6.06
CA ALA A 115 -0.73 11.60 7.38
C ALA A 115 -1.61 12.34 8.40
N VAL A 116 -2.26 13.44 7.99
CA VAL A 116 -3.24 14.15 8.83
C VAL A 116 -4.45 13.28 9.14
N LEU A 117 -5.01 12.59 8.14
CA LEU A 117 -6.13 11.66 8.33
C LEU A 117 -5.80 10.57 9.37
N LEU A 118 -4.60 10.00 9.30
CA LEU A 118 -4.16 8.98 10.26
C LEU A 118 -4.02 9.55 11.68
N ARG A 119 -3.51 10.78 11.83
CA ARG A 119 -3.47 11.47 13.13
C ARG A 119 -4.88 11.66 13.69
N ASP A 120 -5.82 12.16 12.88
CA ASP A 120 -7.20 12.44 13.31
C ASP A 120 -7.95 11.14 13.69
N LEU A 121 -7.65 10.03 12.97
CA LEU A 121 -8.14 8.71 13.35
C LEU A 121 -7.61 8.28 14.72
N LEU A 122 -6.31 8.44 14.99
CA LEU A 122 -5.69 8.10 16.26
C LEU A 122 -6.22 8.96 17.39
N ASP A 123 -6.37 10.28 17.17
CA ASP A 123 -6.95 11.20 18.16
C ASP A 123 -8.37 10.79 18.57
N THR A 124 -9.20 10.42 17.57
CA THR A 124 -10.58 9.99 17.83
C THR A 124 -10.64 8.64 18.54
N LEU A 125 -9.63 7.78 18.35
CA LEU A 125 -9.48 6.50 19.04
C LEU A 125 -8.75 6.62 20.40
N GLU A 126 -8.39 7.86 20.80
CA GLU A 126 -7.64 8.16 22.04
C GLU A 126 -6.28 7.43 22.09
N ILE A 127 -5.61 7.32 20.92
CA ILE A 127 -4.32 6.66 20.77
C ILE A 127 -3.23 7.73 20.65
N SER A 128 -2.32 7.80 21.61
CA SER A 128 -1.26 8.79 21.67
C SER A 128 0.07 8.33 21.07
N ARG A 129 0.28 7.01 20.94
CA ARG A 129 1.54 6.43 20.46
C ARG A 129 1.32 5.17 19.64
N VAL A 130 2.10 5.01 18.55
CA VAL A 130 1.99 3.87 17.65
C VAL A 130 3.34 3.49 17.04
N THR A 131 3.49 2.21 16.71
CA THR A 131 4.42 1.77 15.66
C THR A 131 3.71 1.87 14.32
N VAL A 132 4.22 2.70 13.39
CA VAL A 132 3.60 2.89 12.07
C VAL A 132 4.23 1.93 11.06
N ILE A 133 3.39 1.12 10.43
CA ILE A 133 3.79 0.07 9.49
C ILE A 133 3.17 0.38 8.14
N GLY A 134 4.00 0.71 7.14
CA GLY A 134 3.51 1.10 5.82
C GLY A 134 4.02 0.20 4.70
N HIS A 135 3.11 -0.22 3.81
CA HIS A 135 3.44 -0.96 2.61
C HIS A 135 3.37 -0.05 1.37
N SER A 136 4.41 -0.04 0.53
CA SER A 136 4.44 0.70 -0.74
C SER A 136 4.14 2.19 -0.56
N LEU A 137 3.02 2.73 -1.11
CA LEU A 137 2.52 4.07 -0.83
C LEU A 137 2.36 4.31 0.67
N GLY A 138 1.84 3.33 1.41
CA GLY A 138 1.69 3.40 2.87
C GLY A 138 3.02 3.61 3.59
N GLY A 139 4.13 3.13 3.04
CA GLY A 139 5.47 3.42 3.55
C GLY A 139 5.85 4.89 3.40
N GLY A 140 5.53 5.50 2.25
CA GLY A 140 5.68 6.95 2.04
C GLY A 140 4.80 7.77 3.00
N ILE A 141 3.57 7.30 3.24
CA ILE A 141 2.66 7.93 4.21
C ILE A 141 3.20 7.76 5.64
N ALA A 142 3.71 6.58 6.01
CA ALA A 142 4.30 6.33 7.32
C ALA A 142 5.49 7.25 7.63
N MET A 143 6.36 7.47 6.63
CA MET A 143 7.46 8.44 6.75
C MET A 143 6.95 9.88 6.90
N GLN A 144 5.95 10.27 6.11
CA GLN A 144 5.34 11.59 6.22
C GLN A 144 4.64 11.79 7.56
N PHE A 145 3.97 10.76 8.08
CA PHE A 145 3.37 10.75 9.41
C PHE A 145 4.42 10.93 10.51
N ALA A 146 5.50 10.16 10.45
CA ALA A 146 6.59 10.27 11.40
C ALA A 146 7.27 11.65 11.37
N TYR A 147 7.28 12.31 10.21
CA TYR A 147 7.79 13.67 10.06
C TYR A 147 6.84 14.74 10.64
N GLN A 148 5.55 14.67 10.30
CA GLN A 148 4.55 15.68 10.70
C GLN A 148 4.07 15.50 12.14
N HIS A 149 3.99 14.26 12.61
CA HIS A 149 3.37 13.88 13.88
C HIS A 149 4.30 13.02 14.73
N ARG A 150 5.54 13.51 14.90
CA ARG A 150 6.64 12.79 15.57
C ARG A 150 6.26 12.28 16.98
N GLN A 151 5.43 13.02 17.70
CA GLN A 151 4.97 12.70 19.04
C GLN A 151 4.11 11.41 19.11
N TYR A 152 3.47 11.02 18.00
CA TYR A 152 2.70 9.77 17.93
C TYR A 152 3.54 8.56 17.53
N CYS A 153 4.69 8.77 16.87
CA CYS A 153 5.43 7.71 16.22
C CYS A 153 6.58 7.23 17.10
N GLU A 154 6.52 5.98 17.59
CA GLU A 154 7.59 5.35 18.36
C GLU A 154 8.59 4.64 17.47
N ARG A 155 8.10 3.95 16.45
CA ARG A 155 8.88 3.14 15.50
C ARG A 155 8.24 3.21 14.12
N ILE A 156 9.02 2.91 13.10
CA ILE A 156 8.53 2.84 11.72
C ILE A 156 8.93 1.51 11.06
N VAL A 157 7.99 0.89 10.35
CA VAL A 157 8.26 -0.29 9.52
C VAL A 157 7.89 0.02 8.08
N LEU A 158 8.86 -0.12 7.19
CA LEU A 158 8.76 0.21 5.77
C LEU A 158 8.83 -1.06 4.94
N ILE A 159 7.72 -1.45 4.30
CA ILE A 159 7.64 -2.68 3.52
C ILE A 159 7.50 -2.32 2.04
N SER A 160 8.47 -2.70 1.20
CA SER A 160 8.51 -2.36 -0.24
C SER A 160 8.17 -0.89 -0.49
N SER A 161 8.75 0.02 0.31
CA SER A 161 8.34 1.43 0.39
C SER A 161 8.91 2.26 -0.75
N GLY A 162 8.07 3.14 -1.32
CA GLY A 162 8.52 4.25 -2.15
C GLY A 162 9.20 5.37 -1.34
N GLY A 163 9.74 6.37 -2.04
CA GLY A 163 10.31 7.59 -1.44
C GLY A 163 11.83 7.59 -1.30
N PHE A 164 12.54 6.52 -1.69
CA PHE A 164 14.00 6.39 -1.56
C PHE A 164 14.75 6.35 -2.89
N GLY A 165 14.11 6.75 -3.97
CA GLY A 165 14.69 6.84 -5.31
C GLY A 165 13.61 7.23 -6.31
N ASP A 166 14.05 7.53 -7.56
CA ASP A 166 13.14 8.01 -8.60
C ASP A 166 12.45 6.85 -9.35
N HIS A 167 13.00 5.65 -9.25
CA HIS A 167 12.49 4.50 -10.00
C HIS A 167 11.16 4.02 -9.45
N VAL A 168 10.21 3.83 -10.36
CA VAL A 168 8.90 3.20 -10.11
C VAL A 168 8.48 2.46 -11.36
N GLY A 169 7.69 1.40 -11.22
CA GLY A 169 7.21 0.57 -12.33
C GLY A 169 6.69 1.38 -13.51
N ARG A 170 7.12 1.04 -14.74
CA ARG A 170 6.81 1.77 -15.98
C ARG A 170 5.32 2.05 -16.18
N VAL A 171 4.48 1.13 -15.72
CA VAL A 171 3.02 1.25 -15.84
C VAL A 171 2.48 2.38 -14.98
N LEU A 172 2.95 2.55 -13.75
CA LEU A 172 2.53 3.66 -12.89
C LEU A 172 2.94 5.01 -13.49
N ARG A 173 4.12 5.10 -14.10
CA ARG A 173 4.57 6.29 -14.84
C ARG A 173 3.67 6.61 -16.03
N LEU A 174 3.26 5.60 -16.82
CA LEU A 174 2.33 5.80 -17.94
C LEU A 174 0.93 6.23 -17.47
N LEU A 175 0.45 5.64 -16.37
CA LEU A 175 -0.85 5.98 -15.80
C LEU A 175 -0.86 7.36 -15.12
N SER A 176 0.28 7.92 -14.73
CA SER A 176 0.35 9.28 -14.18
C SER A 176 0.14 10.37 -15.25
N LEU A 177 0.34 10.05 -16.54
CA LEU A 177 0.22 10.99 -17.64
C LEU A 177 -1.22 11.50 -17.82
N PRO A 178 -1.39 12.76 -18.27
CA PRO A 178 -2.70 13.27 -18.69
C PRO A 178 -3.33 12.37 -19.76
N GLY A 179 -4.65 12.18 -19.71
CA GLY A 179 -5.38 11.33 -20.64
C GLY A 179 -5.50 9.85 -20.18
N SER A 180 -4.78 9.42 -19.16
CA SER A 180 -4.93 8.08 -18.60
C SER A 180 -6.35 7.81 -18.07
N GLU A 181 -7.12 8.83 -17.71
CA GLU A 181 -8.53 8.74 -17.35
C GLU A 181 -9.43 8.23 -18.49
N LEU A 182 -9.01 8.40 -19.75
CA LEU A 182 -9.72 7.88 -20.92
C LEU A 182 -9.36 6.42 -21.21
N VAL A 183 -8.14 6.02 -20.90
CA VAL A 183 -7.58 4.69 -21.20
C VAL A 183 -7.88 3.71 -20.08
N LEU A 184 -7.76 4.13 -18.83
CA LEU A 184 -7.93 3.28 -17.65
C LEU A 184 -9.32 2.59 -17.59
N PRO A 185 -10.46 3.21 -17.93
CA PRO A 185 -11.75 2.53 -17.97
C PRO A 185 -11.80 1.35 -18.94
N VAL A 186 -11.10 1.46 -20.08
CA VAL A 186 -11.03 0.39 -21.08
C VAL A 186 -10.18 -0.77 -20.54
N ILE A 187 -9.00 -0.47 -20.01
CA ILE A 187 -8.07 -1.47 -19.47
C ILE A 187 -8.66 -2.16 -18.23
N ALA A 188 -9.33 -1.39 -17.37
CA ALA A 188 -9.98 -1.90 -16.15
C ALA A 188 -11.36 -2.52 -16.40
N SER A 189 -11.79 -2.64 -17.66
CA SER A 189 -13.06 -3.28 -17.99
C SER A 189 -12.99 -4.79 -17.75
N ARG A 190 -14.10 -5.36 -17.25
CA ARG A 190 -14.19 -6.81 -16.97
C ARG A 190 -13.72 -7.69 -18.13
N PRO A 191 -14.17 -7.46 -19.42
CA PRO A 191 -13.75 -8.32 -20.52
C PRO A 191 -12.24 -8.26 -20.80
N VAL A 192 -11.60 -7.09 -20.67
CA VAL A 192 -10.15 -6.94 -20.87
C VAL A 192 -9.38 -7.63 -19.76
N ILE A 193 -9.83 -7.51 -18.51
CA ILE A 193 -9.24 -8.20 -17.37
C ILE A 193 -9.34 -9.73 -17.54
N LEU A 194 -10.50 -10.24 -17.92
CA LEU A 194 -10.72 -11.66 -18.13
C LEU A 194 -9.86 -12.20 -19.28
N ALA A 195 -9.80 -11.49 -20.40
CA ALA A 195 -8.97 -11.85 -21.54
C ALA A 195 -7.46 -11.87 -21.16
N GLY A 196 -6.99 -10.88 -20.43
CA GLY A 196 -5.62 -10.82 -19.94
C GLY A 196 -5.27 -11.97 -18.98
N ASN A 197 -6.19 -12.32 -18.08
CA ASN A 197 -6.01 -13.45 -17.17
C ASN A 197 -6.01 -14.79 -17.91
N ALA A 198 -6.90 -14.97 -18.91
CA ALA A 198 -6.93 -16.16 -19.76
C ALA A 198 -5.63 -16.34 -20.57
N LEU A 199 -5.15 -15.25 -21.19
CA LEU A 199 -3.90 -15.29 -21.96
C LEU A 199 -2.69 -15.66 -21.08
N ARG A 200 -2.62 -15.13 -19.87
CA ARG A 200 -1.56 -15.50 -18.91
C ARG A 200 -1.62 -16.95 -18.48
N ALA A 201 -2.82 -17.46 -18.22
CA ALA A 201 -3.01 -18.87 -17.90
C ALA A 201 -2.52 -19.78 -19.04
N LEU A 202 -2.77 -19.38 -20.30
CA LEU A 202 -2.27 -20.09 -21.49
C LEU A 202 -0.74 -20.01 -21.64
N MET A 203 -0.12 -18.90 -21.21
CA MET A 203 1.33 -18.70 -21.28
C MET A 203 2.08 -19.36 -20.10
N GLY A 204 1.40 -20.10 -19.23
CA GLY A 204 2.01 -20.85 -18.12
C GLY A 204 2.62 -19.96 -17.04
N SER A 205 2.33 -18.64 -17.05
CA SER A 205 2.79 -17.77 -15.99
C SER A 205 1.99 -18.05 -14.72
N SER A 206 2.68 -18.63 -13.73
CA SER A 206 2.12 -18.95 -12.41
C SER A 206 1.88 -17.70 -11.54
N ASP A 207 2.10 -16.51 -12.08
CA ASP A 207 1.90 -15.27 -11.37
C ASP A 207 0.44 -15.10 -10.95
N ARG A 208 0.23 -15.21 -9.64
CA ARG A 208 -1.05 -15.10 -8.95
C ARG A 208 -1.66 -13.70 -9.01
N PHE A 209 -1.27 -12.90 -9.99
CA PHE A 209 -1.73 -11.53 -10.21
C PHE A 209 -3.07 -11.52 -10.94
N LYS A 210 -4.15 -11.50 -10.22
CA LYS A 210 -5.48 -11.22 -10.79
C LYS A 210 -5.79 -9.74 -10.65
N ALA A 211 -5.95 -9.06 -11.79
CA ALA A 211 -6.43 -7.69 -11.82
C ALA A 211 -7.78 -7.58 -11.09
N ARG A 212 -7.91 -6.60 -10.20
CA ARG A 212 -9.10 -6.44 -9.36
C ARG A 212 -10.24 -5.73 -10.10
N PRO A 213 -11.49 -6.13 -9.84
CA PRO A 213 -12.67 -5.40 -10.29
C PRO A 213 -12.82 -4.00 -9.69
N SER A 214 -12.07 -3.65 -8.63
CA SER A 214 -12.21 -2.37 -7.91
C SER A 214 -12.04 -1.14 -8.83
N LEU A 215 -11.15 -1.20 -9.83
CA LEU A 215 -10.98 -0.13 -10.80
C LEU A 215 -12.07 -0.09 -11.89
N SER A 216 -13.03 -1.00 -11.89
CA SER A 216 -14.21 -0.90 -12.76
C SER A 216 -15.17 0.21 -12.34
N ASN A 217 -15.17 0.61 -11.06
CA ASN A 217 -15.92 1.73 -10.53
C ASN A 217 -15.22 3.07 -10.89
N ARG A 218 -16.01 4.08 -11.28
CA ARG A 218 -15.52 5.41 -11.68
C ARG A 218 -14.81 6.13 -10.51
N ASP A 219 -15.39 6.09 -9.33
CA ASP A 219 -14.89 6.84 -8.18
C ASP A 219 -13.56 6.22 -7.68
N ASN A 220 -13.47 4.90 -7.69
CA ASN A 220 -12.21 4.19 -7.39
C ASN A 220 -11.10 4.54 -8.39
N ARG A 221 -11.43 4.65 -9.70
CA ARG A 221 -10.45 5.07 -10.72
C ARG A 221 -9.99 6.50 -10.51
N GLN A 222 -10.91 7.41 -10.20
CA GLN A 222 -10.58 8.81 -9.97
C GLN A 222 -9.70 8.97 -8.72
N ALA A 223 -10.05 8.32 -7.62
CA ALA A 223 -9.26 8.31 -6.41
C ALA A 223 -7.86 7.72 -6.66
N PHE A 224 -7.79 6.57 -7.34
CA PHE A 224 -6.52 5.95 -7.72
C PHE A 224 -5.63 6.90 -8.54
N LEU A 225 -6.18 7.57 -9.57
CA LEU A 225 -5.40 8.48 -10.41
C LEU A 225 -4.98 9.74 -9.66
N ARG A 226 -5.80 10.27 -8.75
CA ARG A 226 -5.42 11.41 -7.90
C ARG A 226 -4.27 11.02 -6.97
N THR A 227 -4.39 9.88 -6.28
CA THR A 227 -3.34 9.35 -5.42
C THR A 227 -2.06 9.09 -6.23
N LEU A 228 -2.16 8.46 -7.40
CA LEU A 228 -1.01 8.19 -8.23
C LEU A 228 -0.28 9.49 -8.63
N ARG A 229 -1.02 10.48 -9.14
CA ARG A 229 -0.45 11.76 -9.59
C ARG A 229 0.08 12.64 -8.46
N SER A 230 -0.29 12.38 -7.21
CA SER A 230 0.28 13.08 -6.06
C SER A 230 1.68 12.57 -5.70
N VAL A 231 2.04 11.34 -6.12
CA VAL A 231 3.29 10.68 -5.73
C VAL A 231 4.17 10.23 -6.90
N VAL A 232 3.63 10.19 -8.13
CA VAL A 232 4.34 9.75 -9.35
C VAL A 232 4.07 10.71 -10.49
N ASP A 233 5.12 11.10 -11.21
CA ASP A 233 5.06 11.83 -12.46
C ASP A 233 5.72 11.04 -13.61
N PHE A 234 5.91 11.68 -14.76
CA PHE A 234 6.55 11.06 -15.94
C PHE A 234 8.03 10.73 -15.72
N ARG A 235 8.69 11.35 -14.73
CA ARG A 235 10.10 11.11 -14.37
C ARG A 235 10.23 9.93 -13.41
N GLY A 236 9.20 9.69 -12.59
CA GLY A 236 9.17 8.62 -11.60
C GLY A 236 8.48 9.02 -10.31
N GLN A 237 9.08 8.74 -9.17
CA GLN A 237 8.54 9.16 -7.88
C GLN A 237 8.72 10.67 -7.69
N ALA A 238 7.62 11.41 -7.55
CA ALA A 238 7.60 12.86 -7.34
C ALA A 238 7.84 13.25 -5.86
N VAL A 239 7.67 12.29 -4.94
CA VAL A 239 7.86 12.50 -3.50
C VAL A 239 9.10 11.74 -3.04
N SER A 240 10.06 12.46 -2.47
CA SER A 240 11.28 11.90 -1.88
C SER A 240 11.30 12.13 -0.37
N ALA A 241 11.61 11.07 0.37
CA ALA A 241 11.84 11.13 1.80
C ALA A 241 13.28 11.50 2.15
N LEU A 242 14.23 11.38 1.20
CA LEU A 242 15.67 11.53 1.43
C LEU A 242 16.06 12.87 2.07
N ASN A 243 15.41 13.95 1.65
CA ASN A 243 15.70 15.29 2.17
C ASN A 243 15.08 15.59 3.54
N ARG A 244 14.22 14.70 4.05
CA ARG A 244 13.49 14.87 5.31
C ARG A 244 13.94 13.90 6.40
N LEU A 245 14.67 12.86 6.03
CA LEU A 245 15.10 11.78 6.93
C LEU A 245 16.20 12.19 7.91
N SER A 246 16.94 13.27 7.64
CA SER A 246 17.91 13.84 8.59
C SER A 246 17.27 14.24 9.93
N PHE A 247 15.96 14.48 9.95
CA PHE A 247 15.19 14.76 11.18
C PHE A 247 14.77 13.49 11.95
N HIS A 248 14.91 12.30 11.36
CA HIS A 248 14.46 11.02 11.93
C HIS A 248 15.59 10.18 12.54
N GLY A 249 16.80 10.72 12.66
CA GLY A 249 18.00 9.98 13.08
C GLY A 249 17.91 9.21 14.41
N ILE A 250 16.83 9.37 15.17
CA ILE A 250 16.60 8.74 16.47
C ILE A 250 15.51 7.64 16.39
N LEU A 251 14.68 7.66 15.33
CA LEU A 251 13.53 6.76 15.23
C LEU A 251 13.99 5.34 14.81
N PRO A 252 13.70 4.30 15.60
CA PRO A 252 13.97 2.94 15.18
C PRO A 252 13.17 2.59 13.93
N ALA A 253 13.83 1.99 12.94
CA ALA A 253 13.22 1.63 11.67
C ALA A 253 13.48 0.16 11.30
N LEU A 254 12.46 -0.52 10.77
CA LEU A 254 12.60 -1.81 10.10
C LEU A 254 12.27 -1.64 8.62
N ILE A 255 13.15 -2.12 7.76
CA ILE A 255 12.97 -2.07 6.30
C ILE A 255 12.86 -3.50 5.79
N ILE A 256 11.75 -3.82 5.12
CA ILE A 256 11.49 -5.14 4.52
C ILE A 256 11.26 -4.94 3.03
N SER A 257 11.91 -5.72 2.18
CA SER A 257 11.71 -5.68 0.72
C SER A 257 11.89 -7.06 0.11
N GLY A 258 11.15 -7.35 -0.97
CA GLY A 258 11.41 -8.53 -1.79
C GLY A 258 12.54 -8.27 -2.79
N ASP A 259 13.37 -9.28 -3.08
CA ASP A 259 14.45 -9.20 -4.08
C ASP A 259 13.93 -9.25 -5.54
N GLN A 260 12.66 -9.66 -5.73
CA GLN A 260 11.99 -9.74 -7.03
C GLN A 260 10.97 -8.59 -7.24
N ASP A 261 11.04 -7.52 -6.45
CA ASP A 261 10.12 -6.40 -6.55
C ASP A 261 10.32 -5.62 -7.86
N GLN A 262 9.32 -5.70 -8.76
CA GLN A 262 9.32 -5.02 -10.05
C GLN A 262 8.62 -3.66 -10.03
N VAL A 263 8.01 -3.29 -8.90
CA VAL A 263 7.30 -2.01 -8.73
C VAL A 263 8.21 -0.99 -8.06
N ILE A 264 8.79 -1.35 -6.92
CA ILE A 264 9.79 -0.58 -6.18
C ILE A 264 11.05 -1.43 -6.07
N PRO A 265 12.08 -1.15 -6.88
CA PRO A 265 13.32 -1.94 -6.88
C PRO A 265 13.97 -2.05 -5.49
N VAL A 266 14.58 -3.18 -5.20
CA VAL A 266 15.22 -3.47 -3.90
C VAL A 266 16.32 -2.46 -3.52
N GLU A 267 16.88 -1.77 -4.49
CA GLU A 267 17.85 -0.68 -4.32
C GLU A 267 17.29 0.46 -3.46
N HIS A 268 15.96 0.68 -3.47
CA HIS A 268 15.29 1.65 -2.59
C HIS A 268 15.37 1.23 -1.11
N ALA A 269 15.24 -0.06 -0.83
CA ALA A 269 15.41 -0.58 0.54
C ALA A 269 16.86 -0.39 1.04
N HIS A 270 17.84 -0.65 0.17
CA HIS A 270 19.24 -0.37 0.48
C HIS A 270 19.52 1.12 0.66
N ALA A 271 18.93 1.98 -0.17
CA ALA A 271 19.04 3.43 -0.01
C ALA A 271 18.41 3.92 1.30
N ALA A 272 17.23 3.40 1.64
CA ALA A 272 16.57 3.67 2.91
C ALA A 272 17.46 3.31 4.10
N HIS A 273 18.04 2.12 4.07
CA HIS A 273 18.93 1.63 5.15
C HIS A 273 20.20 2.49 5.30
N ARG A 274 20.80 2.93 4.19
CA ARG A 274 21.93 3.85 4.25
C ARG A 274 21.58 5.22 4.84
N THR A 275 20.34 5.65 4.68
CA THR A 275 19.88 6.98 5.11
C THR A 275 19.32 7.00 6.52
N LEU A 276 18.82 5.88 7.01
CA LEU A 276 18.24 5.71 8.35
C LEU A 276 19.25 5.01 9.28
N PRO A 277 19.99 5.74 10.13
CA PRO A 277 21.11 5.16 10.91
C PRO A 277 20.65 4.09 11.92
N ASN A 278 19.42 4.22 12.46
CA ASN A 278 18.85 3.25 13.40
C ASN A 278 17.92 2.23 12.72
N SER A 279 18.25 1.83 11.49
CA SER A 279 17.42 0.88 10.76
C SER A 279 17.99 -0.53 10.73
N ARG A 280 17.08 -1.50 10.66
CA ARG A 280 17.35 -2.90 10.31
C ARG A 280 16.82 -3.17 8.92
N LEU A 281 17.59 -3.86 8.10
CA LEU A 281 17.20 -4.22 6.73
C LEU A 281 16.99 -5.73 6.63
N HIS A 282 15.86 -6.14 6.07
CA HIS A 282 15.56 -7.53 5.74
C HIS A 282 15.11 -7.67 4.29
N ILE A 283 15.93 -8.34 3.47
CA ILE A 283 15.58 -8.67 2.08
C ILE A 283 15.04 -10.09 2.03
N MET A 284 13.82 -10.24 1.50
CA MET A 284 13.11 -11.50 1.39
C MET A 284 13.36 -12.13 0.02
N SER A 285 14.03 -13.29 -0.02
CA SER A 285 14.37 -13.96 -1.27
C SER A 285 13.13 -14.58 -1.95
N GLY A 286 13.02 -14.39 -3.27
CA GLY A 286 11.93 -14.87 -4.11
C GLY A 286 10.59 -14.18 -3.86
N VAL A 287 10.58 -13.04 -3.17
CA VAL A 287 9.37 -12.26 -2.86
C VAL A 287 9.28 -11.04 -3.77
N ASN A 288 8.07 -10.76 -4.26
CA ASN A 288 7.78 -9.59 -5.10
C ASN A 288 7.37 -8.37 -4.24
N HIS A 289 6.47 -7.54 -4.79
CA HIS A 289 6.06 -6.26 -4.22
C HIS A 289 5.14 -6.37 -2.99
N HIS A 290 4.59 -7.54 -2.67
CA HIS A 290 3.58 -7.69 -1.64
C HIS A 290 3.99 -8.65 -0.51
N PRO A 291 5.09 -8.41 0.22
CA PRO A 291 5.52 -9.26 1.34
C PRO A 291 4.41 -9.60 2.34
N PRO A 292 3.50 -8.66 2.75
CA PRO A 292 2.43 -8.99 3.70
C PRO A 292 1.43 -10.03 3.20
N THR A 293 1.30 -10.17 1.88
CA THR A 293 0.39 -11.14 1.26
C THR A 293 1.12 -12.42 0.85
N GLU A 294 2.38 -12.30 0.43
CA GLU A 294 3.18 -13.42 -0.08
C GLU A 294 3.80 -14.27 1.04
N ARG A 295 4.15 -13.64 2.15
CA ARG A 295 4.81 -14.27 3.32
C ARG A 295 4.32 -13.64 4.64
N PRO A 296 3.02 -13.71 4.96
CA PRO A 296 2.43 -13.01 6.11
C PRO A 296 3.05 -13.43 7.44
N GLU A 297 3.37 -14.72 7.63
CA GLU A 297 3.95 -15.21 8.87
C GLU A 297 5.36 -14.65 9.10
N THR A 298 6.15 -14.56 8.01
CA THR A 298 7.50 -13.99 8.11
C THR A 298 7.44 -12.50 8.40
N VAL A 299 6.53 -11.77 7.75
CA VAL A 299 6.34 -10.34 7.99
C VAL A 299 5.88 -10.08 9.42
N ALA A 300 4.89 -10.84 9.92
CA ALA A 300 4.40 -10.70 11.29
C ALA A 300 5.52 -10.97 12.32
N ARG A 301 6.30 -12.04 12.13
CA ARG A 301 7.44 -12.36 12.99
C ARG A 301 8.52 -11.26 12.99
N LEU A 302 8.89 -10.72 11.83
CA LEU A 302 9.87 -9.64 11.73
C LEU A 302 9.39 -8.37 12.45
N ILE A 303 8.09 -8.05 12.37
CA ILE A 303 7.49 -6.92 13.08
C ILE A 303 7.51 -7.19 14.58
N ASP A 304 7.09 -8.36 15.04
CA ASP A 304 7.09 -8.77 16.45
C ASP A 304 8.50 -8.70 17.05
N ASP A 305 9.49 -9.32 16.39
CA ASP A 305 10.89 -9.31 16.80
C ASP A 305 11.46 -7.87 16.88
N PHE A 306 11.07 -7.01 15.92
CA PHE A 306 11.53 -5.63 15.90
C PHE A 306 10.92 -4.82 17.05
N VAL A 307 9.60 -4.91 17.25
CA VAL A 307 8.91 -4.18 18.33
C VAL A 307 9.43 -4.62 19.69
N ALA A 308 9.51 -5.94 19.94
CA ALA A 308 9.99 -6.48 21.21
C ALA A 308 11.42 -6.04 21.56
N THR A 309 12.33 -6.03 20.57
CA THR A 309 13.74 -5.69 20.81
C THR A 309 14.03 -4.20 20.84
N THR A 310 13.15 -3.35 20.34
CA THR A 310 13.30 -1.88 20.40
C THR A 310 12.58 -1.25 21.59
N ALA A 311 11.66 -1.94 22.25
CA ALA A 311 11.03 -1.48 23.50
C ALA A 311 12.05 -1.33 24.64
N GLU A 312 13.07 -2.18 24.69
CA GLU A 312 14.14 -2.13 25.70
C GLU A 312 15.09 -0.93 25.53
N HIS A 313 15.09 -0.27 24.37
CA HIS A 313 16.01 0.80 23.98
C HIS A 313 15.37 2.18 23.90
N THR A 314 14.10 2.32 24.28
CA THR A 314 13.45 3.64 24.30
C THR A 314 13.90 4.40 25.56
N PRO A 315 14.70 5.48 25.44
CA PRO A 315 15.05 6.27 26.61
C PRO A 315 13.76 6.83 27.22
N CYS A 316 13.56 6.63 28.51
CA CYS A 316 12.55 7.41 29.25
C CYS A 316 12.77 8.88 28.92
N ALA A 317 11.74 9.53 28.35
CA ALA A 317 11.75 10.97 28.15
C ALA A 317 11.94 11.63 29.53
N ALA A 318 13.05 12.37 29.65
CA ALA A 318 13.33 13.23 30.79
C ALA A 318 12.40 14.44 30.78
#